data_ee7d5eaec60eeecb2cc66f31543f1d01
#
_entry.id   ee7d5eaec60eeecb2cc66f31543f1d01
#
_cell.length_a   1.000
_cell.length_b   1.000
_cell.length_c   1.000
_cell.angle_alpha   90.00
_cell.angle_beta   90.00
_cell.angle_gamma   90.00
#
_symmetry.space_group_name_H-M   'P 1'
#
loop_
_entity.id
_entity.type
_entity.pdbx_description
1 polymer ?
#
loop_
_entity_poly.entity_id
_entity_poly.type
_entity_poly.pdbx_seq_one_letter_code
_entity_poly.pdbx_strand_id
1 'polypeptide(L)'
;MLTGQNGILNRASEAKEKTEIASKDEQRKLAQAEALMNTGKTTYKGLILPEGFAPTKIEGEDSIDDGLVITDGYGNEYVWVEVPRTSEVYPTATVNITEFNNDAYINIENDLHTYTSLYRNNTSYTDTYAEDDTSGWFKDESEYNEAKQKMLKSVYENEGFWVGRYEAGISELRGGAGEITAIPVSKENMYPYTYVTRTQAEVLAEKVESGSCTSSLMFGVQWDLVLKYIENKKEEKIPEISKRLNEDSEYIGNYWNSKIKLNRGKYVEYKAGILGNLWNDYTTDIKGCVENQQKVNTEGTGIFITTGASESTNLQNIYDMAGNVWEWTIENSEMNQEKCVYRGGAFDSYSRNRPVSFRYYLPNNHLYYSVGFRVAIY
;
A
#
# COMPACT_ATOMS: atom_id res chain seq x y z
N MET A 1 32.87 -37.02 2.58
CA MET A 1 31.89 -37.36 1.52
C MET A 1 30.48 -36.74 1.73
N LEU A 2 30.24 -35.96 2.78
CA LEU A 2 28.90 -35.31 3.01
C LEU A 2 28.73 -33.93 2.40
N THR A 3 29.81 -33.27 1.94
CA THR A 3 29.78 -31.94 1.35
C THR A 3 29.26 -31.88 -0.09
N GLY A 4 29.29 -33.00 -0.83
CA GLY A 4 28.82 -33.08 -2.20
C GLY A 4 27.29 -33.15 -2.36
N GLN A 5 26.58 -33.83 -1.47
CA GLN A 5 25.13 -33.97 -1.52
C GLN A 5 24.41 -32.68 -1.17
N ASN A 6 24.89 -31.94 -0.16
CA ASN A 6 24.34 -30.65 0.21
C ASN A 6 24.53 -29.62 -0.92
N GLY A 7 25.67 -29.65 -1.61
CA GLY A 7 25.93 -28.79 -2.77
C GLY A 7 25.01 -29.06 -3.97
N ILE A 8 24.65 -30.33 -4.21
CA ILE A 8 23.71 -30.69 -5.31
C ILE A 8 22.28 -30.27 -4.97
N LEU A 9 21.83 -30.49 -3.71
CA LEU A 9 20.52 -30.08 -3.25
C LEU A 9 20.35 -28.57 -3.28
N ASN A 10 21.37 -27.81 -2.85
CA ASN A 10 21.32 -26.34 -2.92
C ASN A 10 21.26 -25.84 -4.38
N ARG A 11 22.06 -26.40 -5.29
CA ARG A 11 22.01 -26.04 -6.72
C ARG A 11 20.68 -26.42 -7.36
N ALA A 12 20.08 -27.54 -6.98
CA ALA A 12 18.75 -27.92 -7.46
C ALA A 12 17.66 -26.97 -6.94
N SER A 13 17.75 -26.55 -5.67
CA SER A 13 16.85 -25.55 -5.10
C SER A 13 16.99 -24.20 -5.78
N GLU A 14 18.21 -23.71 -5.97
CA GLU A 14 18.50 -22.46 -6.69
C GLU A 14 18.02 -22.50 -8.16
N ALA A 15 18.19 -23.63 -8.84
CA ALA A 15 17.72 -23.80 -10.20
C ALA A 15 16.18 -23.81 -10.29
N LYS A 16 15.51 -24.44 -9.33
CA LYS A 16 14.05 -24.43 -9.21
C LYS A 16 13.54 -23.02 -8.96
N GLU A 17 14.11 -22.31 -8.00
CA GLU A 17 13.73 -20.91 -7.69
C GLU A 17 13.90 -19.98 -8.91
N LYS A 18 15.01 -20.08 -9.63
CA LYS A 18 15.23 -19.33 -10.88
C LYS A 18 14.20 -19.66 -11.96
N THR A 19 13.80 -20.91 -12.07
CA THR A 19 12.78 -21.33 -13.05
C THR A 19 11.40 -20.79 -12.66
N GLU A 20 11.05 -20.81 -11.38
CA GLU A 20 9.79 -20.26 -10.89
C GLU A 20 9.72 -18.73 -11.09
N ILE A 21 10.80 -18.01 -10.80
CA ILE A 21 10.90 -16.56 -11.06
C ILE A 21 10.72 -16.27 -12.55
N ALA A 22 11.43 -16.98 -13.42
CA ALA A 22 11.32 -16.78 -14.88
C ALA A 22 9.90 -17.05 -15.39
N SER A 23 9.23 -18.08 -14.85
CA SER A 23 7.83 -18.39 -15.20
C SER A 23 6.87 -17.29 -14.76
N LYS A 24 7.03 -16.77 -13.56
CA LYS A 24 6.22 -15.64 -13.05
C LYS A 24 6.43 -14.37 -13.89
N ASP A 25 7.65 -14.07 -14.26
CA ASP A 25 7.99 -12.92 -15.12
C ASP A 25 7.36 -13.05 -16.52
N GLU A 26 7.34 -14.26 -17.09
CA GLU A 26 6.67 -14.51 -18.36
C GLU A 26 5.15 -14.31 -18.22
N GLN A 27 4.53 -14.81 -17.17
CA GLN A 27 3.09 -14.62 -16.91
C GLN A 27 2.75 -13.14 -16.73
N ARG A 28 3.57 -12.36 -16.02
CA ARG A 28 3.38 -10.90 -15.90
C ARG A 28 3.44 -10.19 -17.25
N LYS A 29 4.39 -10.54 -18.10
CA LYS A 29 4.49 -9.97 -19.46
C LYS A 29 3.29 -10.32 -20.33
N LEU A 30 2.76 -11.53 -20.22
CA LEU A 30 1.53 -11.93 -20.92
C LEU A 30 0.32 -11.13 -20.40
N ALA A 31 0.19 -10.95 -19.09
CA ALA A 31 -0.88 -10.14 -18.49
C ALA A 31 -0.78 -8.66 -18.91
N GLN A 32 0.42 -8.08 -18.97
CA GLN A 32 0.65 -6.73 -19.47
C GLN A 32 0.22 -6.60 -20.95
N ALA A 33 0.55 -7.58 -21.80
CA ALA A 33 0.12 -7.58 -23.18
C ALA A 33 -1.41 -7.73 -23.31
N GLU A 34 -2.05 -8.56 -22.47
CA GLU A 34 -3.52 -8.68 -22.39
C GLU A 34 -4.15 -7.35 -21.95
N ALA A 35 -3.57 -6.66 -20.96
CA ALA A 35 -4.03 -5.36 -20.49
C ALA A 35 -4.01 -4.29 -21.59
N LEU A 36 -2.96 -4.23 -22.41
CA LEU A 36 -2.86 -3.31 -23.55
C LEU A 36 -3.96 -3.54 -24.61
N MET A 37 -4.48 -4.75 -24.70
CA MET A 37 -5.57 -5.10 -25.65
C MET A 37 -6.96 -4.93 -25.03
N ASN A 38 -7.05 -4.72 -23.72
CA ASN A 38 -8.31 -4.56 -23.00
C ASN A 38 -8.85 -3.13 -23.17
N THR A 39 -9.74 -2.92 -24.14
CA THR A 39 -10.36 -1.62 -24.46
C THR A 39 -11.73 -1.44 -23.81
N GLY A 40 -12.08 -2.25 -22.82
CA GLY A 40 -13.38 -2.17 -22.14
C GLY A 40 -13.38 -2.90 -20.81
N LYS A 41 -14.50 -2.84 -20.09
CA LYS A 41 -14.67 -3.58 -18.84
C LYS A 41 -14.72 -5.07 -19.11
N THR A 42 -13.86 -5.84 -18.47
CA THR A 42 -13.86 -7.30 -18.50
C THR A 42 -14.19 -7.85 -17.12
N THR A 43 -14.53 -9.12 -17.03
CA THR A 43 -14.79 -9.79 -15.75
C THR A 43 -13.79 -10.91 -15.49
N TYR A 44 -13.32 -11.01 -14.28
CA TYR A 44 -12.46 -12.11 -13.83
C TYR A 44 -12.89 -12.55 -12.44
N LYS A 45 -13.20 -13.84 -12.27
CA LYS A 45 -13.69 -14.44 -11.00
C LYS A 45 -14.82 -13.65 -10.32
N GLY A 46 -15.74 -13.11 -11.12
CA GLY A 46 -16.89 -12.34 -10.64
C GLY A 46 -16.64 -10.85 -10.43
N LEU A 47 -15.41 -10.40 -10.49
CA LEU A 47 -15.05 -8.99 -10.36
C LEU A 47 -15.02 -8.30 -11.73
N ILE A 48 -15.44 -7.04 -11.76
CA ILE A 48 -15.27 -6.16 -12.92
C ILE A 48 -13.87 -5.57 -12.86
N LEU A 49 -13.05 -5.87 -13.86
CA LEU A 49 -11.72 -5.29 -14.00
C LEU A 49 -11.80 -3.91 -14.68
N PRO A 50 -10.99 -2.93 -14.24
CA PRO A 50 -10.86 -1.66 -14.93
C PRO A 50 -10.39 -1.85 -16.38
N GLU A 51 -10.77 -0.94 -17.28
CA GLU A 51 -10.24 -0.87 -18.62
C GLU A 51 -8.72 -0.67 -18.60
N GLY A 52 -8.00 -1.36 -19.48
CA GLY A 52 -6.54 -1.30 -19.51
C GLY A 52 -5.82 -2.19 -18.49
N PHE A 53 -6.56 -3.02 -17.74
CA PHE A 53 -5.99 -3.96 -16.78
C PHE A 53 -6.30 -5.42 -17.13
N ALA A 54 -5.41 -6.32 -16.71
CA ALA A 54 -5.60 -7.76 -16.79
C ALA A 54 -5.09 -8.47 -15.51
N PRO A 55 -5.65 -9.62 -15.12
CA PRO A 55 -5.16 -10.38 -13.98
C PRO A 55 -3.80 -11.02 -14.30
N THR A 56 -2.91 -11.08 -13.32
CA THR A 56 -1.58 -11.71 -13.50
C THR A 56 -1.68 -13.22 -13.74
N LYS A 57 -2.71 -13.87 -13.22
CA LYS A 57 -2.96 -15.33 -13.31
C LYS A 57 -1.80 -16.18 -12.75
N ILE A 58 -1.01 -15.58 -11.86
CA ILE A 58 0.10 -16.24 -11.17
C ILE A 58 -0.47 -16.97 -9.95
N GLU A 59 -0.01 -18.19 -9.70
CA GLU A 59 -0.39 -18.94 -8.49
C GLU A 59 -0.07 -18.13 -7.22
N GLY A 60 -1.07 -17.98 -6.33
CA GLY A 60 -1.00 -17.13 -5.13
C GLY A 60 -1.28 -15.65 -5.37
N GLU A 61 -1.57 -15.25 -6.62
CA GLU A 61 -1.98 -13.88 -7.00
C GLU A 61 -3.30 -13.87 -7.76
N ASP A 62 -3.92 -15.03 -7.99
CA ASP A 62 -5.03 -15.21 -8.92
C ASP A 62 -6.37 -15.46 -8.25
N SER A 63 -6.47 -15.35 -6.92
CA SER A 63 -7.72 -15.47 -6.17
C SER A 63 -7.91 -14.31 -5.19
N ILE A 64 -9.18 -14.01 -4.88
CA ILE A 64 -9.52 -13.00 -3.84
C ILE A 64 -8.95 -13.41 -2.48
N ASP A 65 -8.96 -14.71 -2.18
CA ASP A 65 -8.46 -15.23 -0.89
C ASP A 65 -6.94 -15.15 -0.75
N ASP A 66 -6.20 -15.15 -1.85
CA ASP A 66 -4.74 -15.01 -1.84
C ASP A 66 -4.28 -13.56 -2.07
N GLY A 67 -5.21 -12.65 -2.41
CA GLY A 67 -4.90 -11.29 -2.82
C GLY A 67 -4.76 -11.17 -4.34
N LEU A 68 -5.92 -11.10 -5.03
CA LEU A 68 -5.97 -11.01 -6.49
C LEU A 68 -5.20 -9.81 -7.00
N VAL A 69 -4.26 -10.05 -7.92
CA VAL A 69 -3.42 -9.01 -8.53
C VAL A 69 -3.82 -8.77 -9.98
N ILE A 70 -3.97 -7.49 -10.33
CA ILE A 70 -4.08 -7.03 -11.72
C ILE A 70 -2.87 -6.19 -12.10
N THR A 71 -2.58 -6.13 -13.39
CA THR A 71 -1.54 -5.26 -13.94
C THR A 71 -2.09 -4.44 -15.09
N ASP A 72 -1.57 -3.21 -15.27
CA ASP A 72 -1.75 -2.45 -16.50
C ASP A 72 -0.72 -2.85 -17.57
N GLY A 73 -0.85 -2.28 -18.78
CA GLY A 73 0.08 -2.54 -19.88
C GLY A 73 1.52 -2.03 -19.65
N TYR A 74 1.71 -1.20 -18.63
CA TYR A 74 3.02 -0.65 -18.26
C TYR A 74 3.65 -1.38 -17.09
N GLY A 75 2.94 -2.35 -16.47
CA GLY A 75 3.43 -3.18 -15.38
C GLY A 75 3.20 -2.58 -14.00
N ASN A 76 2.28 -1.63 -13.85
CA ASN A 76 1.79 -1.25 -12.53
C ASN A 76 0.87 -2.35 -11.99
N GLU A 77 1.00 -2.69 -10.72
CA GLU A 77 0.26 -3.78 -10.10
C GLU A 77 -0.62 -3.27 -8.96
N TYR A 78 -1.85 -3.82 -8.90
CA TYR A 78 -2.85 -3.47 -7.89
C TYR A 78 -3.47 -4.74 -7.32
N VAL A 79 -3.86 -4.67 -6.05
CA VAL A 79 -4.47 -5.79 -5.31
C VAL A 79 -5.91 -5.46 -4.98
N TRP A 80 -6.80 -6.44 -5.18
CA TRP A 80 -8.20 -6.31 -4.77
C TRP A 80 -8.35 -6.40 -3.26
N VAL A 81 -9.00 -5.40 -2.69
CA VAL A 81 -9.41 -5.35 -1.30
C VAL A 81 -10.91 -5.61 -1.24
N GLU A 82 -11.28 -6.79 -0.78
CA GLU A 82 -12.67 -7.21 -0.68
C GLU A 82 -13.39 -6.53 0.50
N VAL A 83 -14.57 -5.98 0.22
CA VAL A 83 -15.50 -5.38 1.20
C VAL A 83 -16.89 -5.95 0.92
N PRO A 84 -17.21 -7.18 1.39
CA PRO A 84 -18.38 -7.90 0.95
C PRO A 84 -19.67 -7.23 1.41
N ARG A 85 -20.69 -7.22 0.58
CA ARG A 85 -22.00 -6.64 0.83
C ARG A 85 -22.84 -7.57 1.72
N THR A 86 -22.48 -7.67 2.97
CA THR A 86 -23.15 -8.50 3.98
C THR A 86 -23.76 -7.64 5.10
N SER A 87 -24.67 -8.22 5.88
CA SER A 87 -25.21 -7.56 7.07
C SER A 87 -24.19 -7.38 8.20
N GLU A 88 -23.06 -8.07 8.14
CA GLU A 88 -21.94 -7.86 9.06
C GLU A 88 -21.21 -6.55 8.73
N VAL A 89 -20.94 -6.30 7.44
CA VAL A 89 -20.25 -5.09 6.98
C VAL A 89 -21.20 -3.89 6.93
N TYR A 90 -22.44 -4.11 6.50
CA TYR A 90 -23.45 -3.07 6.30
C TYR A 90 -24.74 -3.37 7.10
N PRO A 91 -24.72 -3.27 8.44
CA PRO A 91 -25.89 -3.57 9.28
C PRO A 91 -27.02 -2.56 9.13
N THR A 92 -26.72 -1.29 8.82
CA THR A 92 -27.72 -0.21 8.71
C THR A 92 -27.99 0.22 7.27
N ALA A 93 -26.98 0.17 6.41
CA ALA A 93 -27.10 0.60 5.01
C ALA A 93 -27.89 -0.37 4.13
N THR A 94 -28.40 -1.46 4.66
CA THR A 94 -29.09 -2.55 3.95
C THR A 94 -28.30 -3.09 2.73
N VAL A 95 -28.36 -4.38 2.51
CA VAL A 95 -27.65 -5.05 1.39
C VAL A 95 -28.19 -4.69 -0.02
N ASN A 96 -29.20 -3.83 -0.12
CA ASN A 96 -29.85 -3.45 -1.39
C ASN A 96 -30.20 -1.96 -1.42
N ILE A 97 -29.21 -1.07 -1.46
CA ILE A 97 -29.47 0.35 -1.70
C ILE A 97 -29.85 0.54 -3.18
N THR A 98 -31.04 1.07 -3.41
CA THR A 98 -31.53 1.37 -4.76
C THR A 98 -31.37 2.84 -5.13
N GLU A 99 -31.23 3.73 -4.12
CA GLU A 99 -31.06 5.15 -4.29
C GLU A 99 -29.97 5.67 -3.36
N PHE A 100 -28.92 6.26 -3.93
CA PHE A 100 -27.80 6.85 -3.19
C PHE A 100 -28.10 8.32 -2.89
N ASN A 101 -28.70 8.56 -1.74
CA ASN A 101 -28.91 9.89 -1.15
C ASN A 101 -27.94 10.11 0.02
N ASN A 102 -27.97 11.29 0.64
CA ASN A 102 -27.09 11.64 1.74
C ASN A 102 -27.19 10.66 2.92
N ASP A 103 -28.38 10.20 3.28
CA ASP A 103 -28.56 9.25 4.38
C ASP A 103 -27.93 7.88 4.05
N ALA A 104 -28.02 7.44 2.80
CA ALA A 104 -27.38 6.23 2.33
C ALA A 104 -25.85 6.32 2.47
N TYR A 105 -25.24 7.44 2.05
CA TYR A 105 -23.78 7.63 2.20
C TYR A 105 -23.35 7.69 3.67
N ILE A 106 -24.09 8.40 4.52
CA ILE A 106 -23.82 8.46 5.97
C ILE A 106 -23.91 7.05 6.59
N ASN A 107 -24.91 6.27 6.22
CA ASN A 107 -25.06 4.91 6.72
C ASN A 107 -23.91 4.00 6.24
N ILE A 108 -23.55 4.05 4.95
CA ILE A 108 -22.40 3.30 4.44
C ILE A 108 -21.13 3.66 5.20
N GLU A 109 -20.81 4.94 5.33
CA GLU A 109 -19.61 5.40 6.03
C GLU A 109 -19.60 4.94 7.50
N ASN A 110 -20.69 5.09 8.22
CA ASN A 110 -20.82 4.65 9.62
C ASN A 110 -20.68 3.13 9.78
N ASP A 111 -21.28 2.36 8.88
CA ASP A 111 -21.16 0.90 8.87
C ASP A 111 -19.72 0.46 8.65
N LEU A 112 -19.02 1.05 7.65
CA LEU A 112 -17.61 0.77 7.39
C LEU A 112 -16.71 1.19 8.56
N HIS A 113 -16.99 2.32 9.21
CA HIS A 113 -16.28 2.73 10.42
C HIS A 113 -16.52 1.77 11.60
N THR A 114 -17.72 1.23 11.73
CA THR A 114 -18.04 0.23 12.74
C THR A 114 -17.33 -1.09 12.46
N TYR A 115 -17.40 -1.55 11.22
CA TYR A 115 -16.72 -2.77 10.77
C TYR A 115 -15.19 -2.74 10.96
N THR A 116 -14.59 -1.57 10.79
CA THR A 116 -13.13 -1.35 10.94
C THR A 116 -12.75 -0.74 12.30
N SER A 117 -13.64 -0.74 13.28
CA SER A 117 -13.48 0.00 14.55
C SER A 117 -12.20 -0.30 15.31
N LEU A 118 -11.65 -1.54 15.20
CA LEU A 118 -10.38 -1.91 15.81
C LEU A 118 -9.22 -1.03 15.31
N TYR A 119 -9.24 -0.62 14.04
CA TYR A 119 -8.19 0.17 13.40
C TYR A 119 -8.47 1.68 13.44
N ARG A 120 -9.69 2.06 13.86
CA ARG A 120 -10.15 3.44 13.99
C ARG A 120 -10.06 3.93 15.45
N ASN A 121 -8.92 3.80 16.06
CA ASN A 121 -8.72 4.02 17.50
C ASN A 121 -8.99 5.45 18.00
N ASN A 122 -9.20 6.44 17.13
CA ASN A 122 -9.37 7.84 17.52
C ASN A 122 -10.36 8.56 16.61
N THR A 123 -11.43 9.08 17.21
CA THR A 123 -12.47 9.84 16.51
C THR A 123 -12.05 11.25 16.08
N SER A 124 -10.87 11.72 16.52
CA SER A 124 -10.31 13.01 16.09
C SER A 124 -9.70 12.98 14.69
N TYR A 125 -9.67 11.81 14.05
CA TYR A 125 -9.25 11.64 12.67
C TYR A 125 -10.46 11.26 11.84
N THR A 126 -10.72 12.02 10.79
CA THR A 126 -11.97 11.92 10.02
C THR A 126 -11.74 12.09 8.53
N ASP A 127 -12.58 11.45 7.74
CA ASP A 127 -12.70 11.71 6.31
C ASP A 127 -13.63 12.91 6.09
N THR A 128 -13.19 14.09 6.55
CA THR A 128 -13.88 15.38 6.41
C THR A 128 -12.98 16.38 5.70
N TYR A 129 -13.61 17.34 5.04
CA TYR A 129 -12.88 18.40 4.36
C TYR A 129 -12.06 19.24 5.34
N ALA A 130 -10.84 19.59 4.92
CA ALA A 130 -10.06 20.64 5.53
C ALA A 130 -9.50 21.54 4.43
N GLU A 131 -9.61 22.84 4.63
CA GLU A 131 -9.06 23.81 3.68
C GLU A 131 -7.55 23.59 3.50
N ASP A 132 -7.11 23.66 2.25
CA ASP A 132 -5.72 23.67 1.86
C ASP A 132 -5.59 24.71 0.74
N ASP A 133 -4.74 25.70 0.93
CA ASP A 133 -4.50 26.77 -0.03
C ASP A 133 -3.56 26.39 -1.17
N THR A 134 -3.09 25.14 -1.16
CA THR A 134 -2.19 24.60 -2.18
C THR A 134 -2.97 24.24 -3.45
N SER A 135 -2.52 24.73 -4.58
CA SER A 135 -3.14 24.41 -5.89
C SER A 135 -3.14 22.90 -6.16
N GLY A 136 -4.30 22.37 -6.52
CA GLY A 136 -4.53 20.97 -6.79
C GLY A 136 -5.20 20.21 -5.63
N TRP A 137 -5.47 20.85 -4.49
CA TRP A 137 -6.38 20.33 -3.47
C TRP A 137 -7.84 20.59 -3.87
N PHE A 138 -8.76 19.90 -3.22
CA PHE A 138 -10.19 20.11 -3.43
C PHE A 138 -10.56 21.59 -3.24
N LYS A 139 -11.34 22.10 -4.15
CA LYS A 139 -11.74 23.52 -4.20
C LYS A 139 -12.54 23.93 -2.98
N ASP A 140 -13.43 23.06 -2.54
CA ASP A 140 -14.33 23.28 -1.41
C ASP A 140 -14.82 21.95 -0.81
N GLU A 141 -15.57 22.04 0.29
CA GLU A 141 -16.15 20.87 0.96
C GLU A 141 -17.09 20.06 0.06
N SER A 142 -17.78 20.69 -0.90
CA SER A 142 -18.67 20.00 -1.83
C SER A 142 -17.90 19.04 -2.72
N GLU A 143 -16.81 19.49 -3.32
CA GLU A 143 -15.96 18.68 -4.19
C GLU A 143 -15.34 17.51 -3.43
N TYR A 144 -14.86 17.75 -2.20
CA TYR A 144 -14.36 16.70 -1.31
C TYR A 144 -15.44 15.64 -1.01
N ASN A 145 -16.64 16.10 -0.65
CA ASN A 145 -17.75 15.20 -0.34
C ASN A 145 -18.23 14.43 -1.58
N GLU A 146 -18.21 15.02 -2.76
CA GLU A 146 -18.49 14.32 -4.02
C GLU A 146 -17.48 13.20 -4.29
N ALA A 147 -16.19 13.46 -4.08
CA ALA A 147 -15.13 12.44 -4.20
C ALA A 147 -15.33 11.30 -3.18
N LYS A 148 -15.61 11.65 -1.92
CA LYS A 148 -15.89 10.66 -0.86
C LYS A 148 -17.14 9.82 -1.18
N GLN A 149 -18.22 10.46 -1.60
CA GLN A 149 -19.46 9.76 -1.98
C GLN A 149 -19.22 8.82 -3.17
N LYS A 150 -18.44 9.26 -4.16
CA LYS A 150 -18.05 8.42 -5.30
C LYS A 150 -17.26 7.19 -4.85
N MET A 151 -16.32 7.36 -3.94
CA MET A 151 -15.55 6.25 -3.35
C MET A 151 -16.46 5.30 -2.58
N LEU A 152 -17.30 5.81 -1.66
CA LEU A 152 -18.21 4.98 -0.85
C LEU A 152 -19.18 4.19 -1.72
N LYS A 153 -19.75 4.83 -2.75
CA LYS A 153 -20.63 4.18 -3.71
C LYS A 153 -19.91 3.07 -4.47
N SER A 154 -18.71 3.36 -4.99
CA SER A 154 -17.92 2.38 -5.76
C SER A 154 -17.55 1.17 -4.90
N VAL A 155 -17.07 1.39 -3.66
CA VAL A 155 -16.75 0.30 -2.72
C VAL A 155 -17.98 -0.55 -2.41
N TYR A 156 -19.15 0.08 -2.19
CA TYR A 156 -20.39 -0.62 -1.93
C TYR A 156 -20.89 -1.42 -3.15
N GLU A 157 -20.93 -0.80 -4.34
CA GLU A 157 -21.46 -1.42 -5.55
C GLU A 157 -20.57 -2.56 -6.07
N ASN A 158 -19.25 -2.38 -6.00
CA ASN A 158 -18.27 -3.35 -6.49
C ASN A 158 -17.85 -4.38 -5.43
N GLU A 159 -18.25 -4.21 -4.17
CA GLU A 159 -17.86 -5.04 -3.04
C GLU A 159 -16.33 -5.00 -2.76
N GLY A 160 -15.71 -3.82 -3.02
CA GLY A 160 -14.29 -3.61 -2.80
C GLY A 160 -13.68 -2.51 -3.66
N PHE A 161 -12.36 -2.45 -3.66
CA PHE A 161 -11.56 -1.50 -4.43
C PHE A 161 -10.16 -2.05 -4.67
N TRP A 162 -9.41 -1.42 -5.58
CA TRP A 162 -8.03 -1.77 -5.86
C TRP A 162 -7.08 -0.85 -5.10
N VAL A 163 -6.03 -1.41 -4.52
CA VAL A 163 -4.95 -0.66 -3.88
C VAL A 163 -3.62 -0.98 -4.57
N GLY A 164 -2.73 0.00 -4.69
CA GLY A 164 -1.39 -0.24 -5.20
C GLY A 164 -0.71 -1.39 -4.45
N ARG A 165 -0.23 -2.39 -5.19
CA ARG A 165 0.51 -3.52 -4.61
C ARG A 165 1.72 -3.05 -3.84
N TYR A 166 2.32 -1.96 -4.31
CA TYR A 166 3.49 -1.30 -3.74
C TYR A 166 3.17 0.15 -3.37
N GLU A 167 3.98 0.74 -2.49
CA GLU A 167 4.03 2.18 -2.32
C GLU A 167 4.22 2.86 -3.68
N ALA A 168 3.74 4.07 -3.86
CA ALA A 168 4.02 4.85 -5.06
C ALA A 168 5.53 5.02 -5.24
N GLY A 169 6.04 4.59 -6.37
CA GLY A 169 7.46 4.54 -6.69
C GLY A 169 7.84 5.39 -7.90
N ILE A 170 9.12 5.67 -8.03
CA ILE A 170 9.74 6.33 -9.19
C ILE A 170 11.08 5.68 -9.51
N SER A 171 11.52 5.83 -10.77
CA SER A 171 12.79 5.26 -11.25
C SER A 171 14.04 6.01 -10.73
N GLU A 172 13.91 7.28 -10.40
CA GLU A 172 14.98 8.14 -9.94
C GLU A 172 14.74 8.64 -8.52
N LEU A 173 15.75 8.49 -7.65
CA LEU A 173 15.67 8.90 -6.26
C LEU A 173 15.48 10.42 -6.13
N ARG A 174 14.50 10.84 -5.35
CA ARG A 174 14.35 12.24 -4.95
C ARG A 174 15.20 12.53 -3.71
N GLY A 175 16.03 13.55 -3.82
CA GLY A 175 16.88 14.00 -2.71
C GLY A 175 16.37 15.22 -1.93
N GLY A 176 15.15 15.68 -2.22
CA GLY A 176 14.57 16.87 -1.59
C GLY A 176 13.36 17.43 -2.35
N ALA A 177 12.94 18.63 -1.96
CA ALA A 177 11.87 19.38 -2.61
C ALA A 177 12.34 19.85 -4.01
N GLY A 178 11.90 19.17 -5.04
CA GLY A 178 12.11 19.53 -6.44
C GLY A 178 10.80 19.42 -7.22
N GLU A 179 10.85 19.72 -8.53
CA GLU A 179 9.69 19.51 -9.40
C GLU A 179 9.18 18.07 -9.31
N ILE A 180 7.86 17.92 -9.26
CA ILE A 180 7.15 16.64 -9.29
C ILE A 180 6.60 16.42 -10.69
N THR A 181 7.41 15.89 -11.59
CA THR A 181 7.04 15.67 -12.99
C THR A 181 6.74 14.21 -13.31
N ALA A 182 7.40 13.28 -12.60
CA ALA A 182 7.22 11.85 -12.83
C ALA A 182 5.85 11.38 -12.36
N ILE A 183 5.16 10.61 -13.19
CA ILE A 183 3.95 9.89 -12.79
C ILE A 183 4.36 8.74 -11.87
N PRO A 184 3.69 8.56 -10.72
CA PRO A 184 4.01 7.47 -9.80
C PRO A 184 3.67 6.12 -10.43
N VAL A 185 4.44 5.10 -10.05
CA VAL A 185 4.21 3.71 -10.48
C VAL A 185 4.01 2.81 -9.26
N SER A 186 3.16 1.79 -9.40
CA SER A 186 3.02 0.72 -8.41
C SER A 186 3.78 -0.52 -8.90
N LYS A 187 5.10 -0.52 -8.71
CA LYS A 187 6.02 -1.57 -9.17
C LYS A 187 7.02 -1.94 -8.10
N GLU A 188 7.53 -3.16 -8.17
CA GLU A 188 8.66 -3.55 -7.33
C GLU A 188 9.96 -2.84 -7.72
N ASN A 189 10.88 -2.77 -6.79
CA ASN A 189 12.23 -2.24 -6.98
C ASN A 189 12.30 -0.77 -7.48
N MET A 190 11.31 0.03 -7.13
CA MET A 190 11.33 1.48 -7.35
C MET A 190 11.77 2.21 -6.08
N TYR A 191 12.30 3.41 -6.22
CA TYR A 191 12.50 4.29 -5.07
C TYR A 191 11.13 4.80 -4.62
N PRO A 192 10.74 4.68 -3.32
CA PRO A 192 9.50 5.28 -2.84
C PRO A 192 9.43 6.77 -3.16
N TYR A 193 8.27 7.22 -3.61
CA TYR A 193 8.06 8.60 -4.04
C TYR A 193 7.87 9.52 -2.82
N THR A 194 8.99 9.89 -2.23
CA THR A 194 9.04 10.76 -1.04
C THR A 194 9.29 12.23 -1.39
N TYR A 195 9.41 13.09 -0.37
CA TYR A 195 9.53 14.55 -0.53
C TYR A 195 8.39 15.17 -1.33
N VAL A 196 7.17 14.73 -1.06
CA VAL A 196 5.92 15.27 -1.60
C VAL A 196 5.00 15.71 -0.46
N THR A 197 4.29 16.82 -0.64
CA THR A 197 3.20 17.20 0.25
C THR A 197 1.98 16.31 0.01
N ARG A 198 0.99 16.33 0.92
CA ARG A 198 -0.26 15.60 0.73
C ARG A 198 -0.95 16.01 -0.58
N THR A 199 -1.06 17.30 -0.83
CA THR A 199 -1.69 17.84 -2.07
C THR A 199 -0.93 17.41 -3.32
N GLN A 200 0.40 17.44 -3.29
CA GLN A 200 1.20 16.94 -4.40
C GLN A 200 0.99 15.45 -4.63
N ALA A 201 0.89 14.67 -3.56
CA ALA A 201 0.62 13.23 -3.63
C ALA A 201 -0.77 12.96 -4.22
N GLU A 202 -1.80 13.73 -3.87
CA GLU A 202 -3.14 13.61 -4.46
C GLU A 202 -3.14 13.93 -5.95
N VAL A 203 -2.56 15.06 -6.36
CA VAL A 203 -2.40 15.41 -7.78
C VAL A 203 -1.64 14.36 -8.58
N LEU A 204 -0.66 13.71 -7.96
CA LEU A 204 0.08 12.62 -8.59
C LEU A 204 -0.74 11.33 -8.66
N ALA A 205 -1.51 11.02 -7.61
CA ALA A 205 -2.36 9.85 -7.58
C ALA A 205 -3.46 9.93 -8.64
N GLU A 206 -4.06 11.11 -8.84
CA GLU A 206 -5.07 11.36 -9.89
C GLU A 206 -4.53 11.19 -11.32
N LYS A 207 -3.22 11.34 -11.52
CA LYS A 207 -2.58 11.15 -12.84
C LYS A 207 -2.34 9.69 -13.20
N VAL A 208 -2.55 8.77 -12.29
CA VAL A 208 -2.42 7.34 -12.58
C VAL A 208 -3.57 6.92 -13.49
N GLU A 209 -3.25 6.36 -14.64
CA GLU A 209 -4.26 5.85 -15.56
C GLU A 209 -5.03 4.68 -14.94
N SER A 210 -6.33 4.80 -14.86
CA SER A 210 -7.22 3.82 -14.24
C SER A 210 -8.46 3.50 -15.12
N GLY A 211 -8.39 3.84 -16.38
CA GLY A 211 -9.48 3.65 -17.35
C GLY A 211 -10.72 4.44 -16.96
N SER A 212 -11.85 3.77 -16.78
CA SER A 212 -13.12 4.40 -16.37
C SER A 212 -13.27 4.56 -14.85
N CYS A 213 -12.28 4.13 -14.07
CA CYS A 213 -12.25 4.24 -12.62
C CYS A 213 -11.64 5.58 -12.17
N THR A 214 -11.68 5.84 -10.87
CA THR A 214 -11.00 6.97 -10.24
C THR A 214 -9.76 6.48 -9.53
N SER A 215 -8.65 7.16 -9.72
CA SER A 215 -7.43 6.99 -8.93
C SER A 215 -7.25 8.18 -7.99
N SER A 216 -6.86 7.92 -6.75
CA SER A 216 -6.64 8.93 -5.71
C SER A 216 -5.74 8.41 -4.59
N LEU A 217 -5.40 9.27 -3.64
CA LEU A 217 -4.97 8.79 -2.32
C LEU A 217 -6.10 8.02 -1.64
N MET A 218 -5.75 7.15 -0.69
CA MET A 218 -6.77 6.49 0.12
C MET A 218 -7.44 7.47 1.08
N PHE A 219 -8.76 7.34 1.23
CA PHE A 219 -9.47 7.84 2.41
C PHE A 219 -9.07 7.05 3.65
N GLY A 220 -9.23 7.63 4.82
CA GLY A 220 -8.92 6.95 6.08
C GLY A 220 -9.69 5.64 6.24
N VAL A 221 -10.96 5.61 5.84
CA VAL A 221 -11.79 4.40 5.84
C VAL A 221 -11.24 3.33 4.89
N GLN A 222 -10.69 3.69 3.74
CA GLN A 222 -10.08 2.71 2.83
C GLN A 222 -8.83 2.09 3.44
N TRP A 223 -7.98 2.88 4.14
CA TRP A 223 -6.84 2.33 4.86
C TRP A 223 -7.28 1.31 5.90
N ASP A 224 -8.27 1.64 6.71
CA ASP A 224 -8.79 0.76 7.75
C ASP A 224 -9.42 -0.52 7.14
N LEU A 225 -10.07 -0.41 5.97
CA LEU A 225 -10.58 -1.56 5.20
C LEU A 225 -9.46 -2.47 4.68
N VAL A 226 -8.33 -1.92 4.23
CA VAL A 226 -7.15 -2.73 3.85
C VAL A 226 -6.67 -3.56 5.05
N LEU A 227 -6.58 -2.96 6.24
CA LEU A 227 -6.15 -3.68 7.44
C LEU A 227 -7.16 -4.77 7.84
N LYS A 228 -8.45 -4.47 7.75
CA LYS A 228 -9.51 -5.45 8.05
C LYS A 228 -9.52 -6.60 7.04
N TYR A 229 -9.30 -6.32 5.77
CA TYR A 229 -9.12 -7.35 4.73
C TYR A 229 -7.92 -8.25 5.02
N ILE A 230 -6.76 -7.68 5.36
CA ILE A 230 -5.57 -8.45 5.74
C ILE A 230 -5.86 -9.32 6.98
N GLU A 231 -6.49 -8.76 8.01
CA GLU A 231 -6.92 -9.51 9.20
C GLU A 231 -7.74 -10.73 8.81
N ASN A 232 -8.84 -10.53 8.10
CA ASN A 232 -9.76 -11.59 7.71
C ASN A 232 -9.10 -12.72 6.88
N LYS A 233 -8.17 -12.37 5.99
CA LYS A 233 -7.50 -13.35 5.12
C LYS A 233 -6.27 -14.01 5.76
N LYS A 234 -5.72 -13.44 6.83
CA LYS A 234 -4.48 -13.93 7.47
C LYS A 234 -4.66 -14.44 8.89
N GLU A 235 -5.85 -14.30 9.51
CA GLU A 235 -6.08 -14.69 10.90
C GLU A 235 -5.68 -16.16 11.18
N GLU A 236 -5.96 -17.07 10.27
CA GLU A 236 -5.59 -18.48 10.40
C GLU A 236 -4.10 -18.74 10.09
N LYS A 237 -3.46 -17.88 9.28
CA LYS A 237 -2.08 -18.10 8.77
C LYS A 237 -1.03 -17.39 9.61
N ILE A 238 -1.36 -16.24 10.19
CA ILE A 238 -0.45 -15.42 10.99
C ILE A 238 -1.03 -15.26 12.40
N PRO A 239 -0.42 -15.88 13.41
CA PRO A 239 -0.89 -15.74 14.79
C PRO A 239 -1.00 -14.28 15.22
N GLU A 240 -2.11 -13.92 15.85
CA GLU A 240 -2.36 -12.58 16.39
C GLU A 240 -2.21 -11.44 15.36
N ILE A 241 -2.61 -11.68 14.10
CA ILE A 241 -2.46 -10.69 13.03
C ILE A 241 -3.10 -9.35 13.40
N SER A 242 -4.26 -9.33 14.04
CA SER A 242 -4.94 -8.11 14.50
C SER A 242 -4.07 -7.28 15.45
N LYS A 243 -3.35 -7.92 16.38
CA LYS A 243 -2.40 -7.23 17.26
C LYS A 243 -1.17 -6.73 16.49
N ARG A 244 -0.68 -7.52 15.53
CA ARG A 244 0.43 -7.06 14.68
C ARG A 244 0.06 -5.85 13.85
N LEU A 245 -1.18 -5.77 13.38
CA LEU A 245 -1.67 -4.62 12.63
C LEU A 245 -1.93 -3.40 13.54
N ASN A 246 -2.33 -3.59 14.80
CA ASN A 246 -2.83 -2.53 15.65
C ASN A 246 -1.92 -2.14 16.83
N GLU A 247 -1.07 -3.03 17.32
CA GLU A 247 -0.27 -2.80 18.53
C GLU A 247 1.25 -2.83 18.27
N ASP A 248 1.74 -3.76 17.45
CA ASP A 248 3.16 -3.91 17.15
C ASP A 248 3.42 -4.58 15.80
N SER A 249 3.83 -3.82 14.82
CA SER A 249 4.05 -4.27 13.45
C SER A 249 5.49 -4.75 13.17
N GLU A 250 6.32 -5.04 14.18
CA GLU A 250 7.73 -5.44 14.04
C GLU A 250 7.96 -6.55 13.02
N TYR A 251 7.07 -7.55 13.01
CA TYR A 251 7.25 -8.78 12.22
C TYR A 251 6.59 -8.74 10.84
N ILE A 252 5.92 -7.65 10.49
CA ILE A 252 5.16 -7.53 9.25
C ILE A 252 5.55 -6.31 8.41
N GLY A 253 6.55 -5.55 8.84
CA GLY A 253 6.95 -4.32 8.17
C GLY A 253 8.42 -3.94 8.35
N ASN A 254 8.86 -2.95 7.60
CA ASN A 254 10.19 -2.39 7.71
C ASN A 254 10.22 -1.20 8.69
N TYR A 255 10.45 -1.50 9.95
CA TYR A 255 10.61 -0.53 11.02
C TYR A 255 12.04 -0.50 11.52
N TRP A 256 12.38 0.49 12.34
CA TRP A 256 13.67 0.59 13.00
C TRP A 256 14.07 -0.71 13.72
N ASN A 257 13.16 -1.28 14.49
CA ASN A 257 13.39 -2.50 15.28
C ASN A 257 13.10 -3.81 14.54
N SER A 258 12.57 -3.78 13.31
CA SER A 258 12.24 -4.98 12.55
C SER A 258 13.48 -5.74 12.08
N LYS A 259 13.33 -7.05 11.94
CA LYS A 259 14.30 -7.93 11.29
C LYS A 259 13.66 -8.50 10.04
N ILE A 260 13.96 -7.90 8.90
CA ILE A 260 13.45 -8.33 7.60
C ILE A 260 14.56 -8.91 6.74
N LYS A 261 14.21 -9.85 5.87
CA LYS A 261 15.13 -10.37 4.84
C LYS A 261 14.88 -9.63 3.54
N LEU A 262 15.94 -9.08 2.97
CA LEU A 262 15.88 -8.52 1.62
C LEU A 262 15.96 -9.65 0.59
N ASN A 263 15.02 -9.65 -0.35
CA ASN A 263 14.92 -10.65 -1.40
C ASN A 263 15.34 -10.09 -2.77
N ARG A 264 15.23 -8.79 -2.93
CA ARG A 264 15.50 -8.05 -4.17
C ARG A 264 15.77 -6.56 -3.88
N GLY A 265 15.94 -5.79 -4.96
CA GLY A 265 15.99 -4.34 -4.88
C GLY A 265 17.25 -3.78 -4.23
N LYS A 266 17.07 -2.65 -3.58
CA LYS A 266 18.16 -1.87 -2.99
C LYS A 266 17.78 -1.38 -1.59
N TYR A 267 18.80 -1.01 -0.84
CA TYR A 267 18.64 -0.36 0.47
C TYR A 267 19.68 0.74 0.68
N VAL A 268 19.35 1.66 1.57
CA VAL A 268 20.26 2.66 2.10
C VAL A 268 20.18 2.68 3.62
N GLU A 269 21.31 2.88 4.28
CA GLU A 269 21.38 2.93 5.73
C GLU A 269 20.82 4.26 6.28
N TYR A 270 20.11 4.15 7.40
CA TYR A 270 19.73 5.29 8.24
C TYR A 270 20.36 5.13 9.61
N LYS A 271 21.22 6.05 10.01
CA LYS A 271 21.98 5.97 11.25
C LYS A 271 22.08 7.30 11.96
N ALA A 272 21.76 7.29 13.24
CA ALA A 272 21.84 8.48 14.11
C ALA A 272 21.09 9.72 13.55
N GLY A 273 19.92 9.51 12.94
CA GLY A 273 19.11 10.60 12.36
C GLY A 273 19.51 11.01 10.93
N ILE A 274 20.48 10.34 10.33
CA ILE A 274 21.02 10.68 9.01
C ILE A 274 20.71 9.55 8.02
N LEU A 275 20.01 9.88 6.93
CA LEU A 275 19.85 8.99 5.79
C LEU A 275 21.14 9.00 4.97
N GLY A 276 21.66 7.82 4.67
CA GLY A 276 22.81 7.65 3.78
C GLY A 276 22.49 8.12 2.35
N ASN A 277 23.51 8.30 1.57
CA ASN A 277 23.40 8.70 0.16
C ASN A 277 23.80 7.58 -0.82
N LEU A 278 24.29 6.45 -0.30
CA LEU A 278 24.73 5.30 -1.10
C LEU A 278 23.72 4.16 -0.99
N TRP A 279 22.99 3.92 -2.07
CA TRP A 279 22.11 2.78 -2.22
C TRP A 279 22.89 1.54 -2.63
N ASN A 280 22.69 0.45 -1.92
CA ASN A 280 23.37 -0.82 -2.07
C ASN A 280 22.40 -1.87 -2.60
N ASP A 281 22.88 -2.77 -3.46
CA ASP A 281 22.08 -3.92 -3.87
C ASP A 281 21.87 -4.89 -2.69
N TYR A 282 20.74 -5.58 -2.66
CA TYR A 282 20.37 -6.51 -1.57
C TYR A 282 21.35 -7.67 -1.37
N THR A 283 22.16 -7.97 -2.40
CA THR A 283 23.21 -9.02 -2.34
C THR A 283 24.49 -8.56 -1.65
N THR A 284 24.57 -7.28 -1.30
CA THR A 284 25.76 -6.71 -0.66
C THR A 284 25.69 -6.91 0.84
N ASP A 285 26.58 -7.76 1.37
CA ASP A 285 26.75 -7.92 2.81
C ASP A 285 27.50 -6.72 3.38
N ILE A 286 26.80 -5.83 4.07
CA ILE A 286 27.39 -4.72 4.80
C ILE A 286 27.35 -5.03 6.28
N LYS A 287 28.50 -5.00 6.92
CA LYS A 287 28.60 -5.14 8.37
C LYS A 287 27.88 -3.97 9.06
N GLY A 288 26.91 -4.29 9.87
CA GLY A 288 26.19 -3.31 10.67
C GLY A 288 24.70 -3.48 10.56
N CYS A 289 24.04 -2.82 9.60
CA CYS A 289 22.58 -2.85 9.50
C CYS A 289 22.02 -3.96 8.61
N VAL A 290 22.81 -4.53 7.70
CA VAL A 290 22.42 -5.69 6.88
C VAL A 290 23.54 -6.73 6.90
N GLU A 291 23.23 -7.95 7.26
CA GLU A 291 24.13 -9.09 7.26
C GLU A 291 23.41 -10.32 6.67
N ASN A 292 24.06 -10.99 5.73
CA ASN A 292 23.49 -12.17 5.03
C ASN A 292 22.07 -11.87 4.47
N GLN A 293 21.88 -10.73 3.84
CA GLN A 293 20.60 -10.27 3.29
C GLN A 293 19.51 -10.00 4.35
N GLN A 294 19.82 -10.08 5.62
CA GLN A 294 18.88 -9.80 6.70
C GLN A 294 19.26 -8.49 7.39
N LYS A 295 18.26 -7.63 7.60
CA LYS A 295 18.42 -6.45 8.43
C LYS A 295 18.77 -6.87 9.86
N VAL A 296 19.86 -6.35 10.37
CA VAL A 296 20.31 -6.55 11.75
C VAL A 296 19.83 -5.36 12.57
N ASN A 297 19.09 -5.64 13.64
CA ASN A 297 18.71 -4.63 14.61
C ASN A 297 19.94 -4.20 15.42
N THR A 298 20.54 -3.08 15.03
CA THR A 298 21.63 -2.44 15.76
C THR A 298 21.10 -1.11 16.30
N GLU A 299 21.32 -0.82 17.57
CA GLU A 299 20.86 0.43 18.18
C GLU A 299 21.29 1.64 17.33
N GLY A 300 20.32 2.48 16.97
CA GLY A 300 20.56 3.67 16.16
C GLY A 300 20.69 3.44 14.67
N THR A 301 20.34 2.25 14.11
CA THR A 301 20.38 1.99 12.68
C THR A 301 19.07 1.42 12.15
N GLY A 302 18.62 1.93 11.00
CA GLY A 302 17.52 1.41 10.20
C GLY A 302 17.94 1.29 8.74
N ILE A 303 17.08 0.79 7.91
CA ILE A 303 17.28 0.77 6.45
C ILE A 303 16.03 1.28 5.75
N PHE A 304 16.25 2.13 4.76
CA PHE A 304 15.23 2.51 3.79
C PHE A 304 15.41 1.63 2.55
N ILE A 305 14.33 1.01 2.08
CA ILE A 305 14.37 0.02 0.99
C ILE A 305 13.55 0.47 -0.22
N THR A 306 13.89 -0.05 -1.39
CA THR A 306 13.04 0.08 -2.57
C THR A 306 11.73 -0.70 -2.38
N THR A 307 10.68 -0.30 -3.08
CA THR A 307 9.35 -0.91 -3.00
C THR A 307 9.40 -2.42 -3.22
N GLY A 308 8.75 -3.19 -2.35
CA GLY A 308 8.68 -4.64 -2.46
C GLY A 308 10.00 -5.39 -2.32
N ALA A 309 11.02 -4.78 -1.70
CA ALA A 309 12.35 -5.39 -1.57
C ALA A 309 12.37 -6.60 -0.62
N SER A 310 11.34 -6.79 0.21
CA SER A 310 11.25 -7.85 1.21
C SER A 310 9.94 -8.61 1.12
N GLU A 311 10.00 -9.95 1.03
CA GLU A 311 8.82 -10.79 1.19
C GLU A 311 8.27 -10.77 2.64
N SER A 312 9.07 -10.34 3.61
CA SER A 312 8.62 -10.21 5.01
C SER A 312 7.57 -9.11 5.18
N THR A 313 7.49 -8.14 4.26
CA THR A 313 6.52 -7.04 4.26
C THR A 313 5.29 -7.32 3.40
N ASN A 314 5.20 -8.51 2.79
CA ASN A 314 4.10 -8.93 1.94
C ASN A 314 2.92 -9.44 2.78
N LEU A 315 1.82 -8.71 2.78
CA LEU A 315 0.56 -9.10 3.39
C LEU A 315 -0.54 -9.13 2.32
N GLN A 316 -1.02 -10.32 1.96
CA GLN A 316 -2.07 -10.46 0.94
C GLN A 316 -1.69 -9.84 -0.42
N ASN A 317 -0.45 -10.03 -0.84
CA ASN A 317 0.13 -9.43 -2.04
C ASN A 317 0.27 -7.89 -2.00
N ILE A 318 0.01 -7.26 -0.86
CA ILE A 318 0.28 -5.85 -0.61
C ILE A 318 1.61 -5.74 0.15
N TYR A 319 2.59 -5.05 -0.42
CA TYR A 319 3.91 -4.86 0.17
C TYR A 319 4.01 -3.52 0.89
N ASP A 320 4.84 -3.50 1.91
CA ASP A 320 5.28 -2.28 2.61
C ASP A 320 4.11 -1.44 3.19
N MET A 321 2.94 -2.06 3.44
CA MET A 321 1.82 -1.40 4.11
C MET A 321 2.20 -1.00 5.54
N ALA A 322 3.11 -1.75 6.14
CA ALA A 322 3.68 -1.52 7.46
C ALA A 322 5.14 -1.08 7.35
N GLY A 323 5.45 0.12 7.81
CA GLY A 323 6.81 0.66 7.81
C GLY A 323 7.26 1.15 6.43
N ASN A 324 8.54 1.10 6.16
CA ASN A 324 9.26 1.65 5.03
C ASN A 324 9.05 3.16 4.88
N VAL A 325 7.96 3.66 4.32
CA VAL A 325 7.59 5.07 4.39
C VAL A 325 6.19 5.27 4.95
N TRP A 326 5.98 6.37 5.65
CA TRP A 326 4.66 6.87 5.95
C TRP A 326 3.91 7.17 4.66
N GLU A 327 2.62 6.94 4.61
CA GLU A 327 1.81 7.16 3.42
C GLU A 327 0.73 8.20 3.68
N TRP A 328 0.72 9.29 2.89
CA TRP A 328 -0.33 10.30 2.92
C TRP A 328 -1.69 9.70 2.61
N THR A 329 -2.71 10.17 3.33
CA THR A 329 -4.11 9.87 3.08
C THR A 329 -4.91 11.16 2.92
N ILE A 330 -6.14 11.06 2.40
CA ILE A 330 -7.09 12.20 2.32
C ILE A 330 -7.69 12.52 3.70
N GLU A 331 -7.49 11.63 4.69
CA GLU A 331 -7.96 11.78 6.07
C GLU A 331 -7.42 13.06 6.73
N ASN A 332 -8.21 13.68 7.57
CA ASN A 332 -7.84 14.88 8.32
C ASN A 332 -7.83 14.64 9.84
N SER A 333 -7.04 15.43 10.55
CA SER A 333 -7.05 15.51 12.00
C SER A 333 -7.82 16.74 12.47
N GLU A 334 -8.72 16.57 13.41
CA GLU A 334 -9.39 17.68 14.10
C GLU A 334 -8.51 18.30 15.20
N MET A 335 -7.39 17.64 15.51
CA MET A 335 -6.44 18.10 16.52
C MET A 335 -5.49 19.13 15.93
N ASN A 336 -5.62 20.39 16.35
CA ASN A 336 -4.72 21.50 15.99
C ASN A 336 -4.85 22.02 14.55
N GLN A 337 -3.88 22.90 14.17
CA GLN A 337 -3.76 23.48 12.82
C GLN A 337 -3.11 22.51 11.80
N GLU A 338 -2.51 21.43 12.29
CA GLU A 338 -1.87 20.42 11.48
C GLU A 338 -2.91 19.35 11.12
N LYS A 339 -3.37 19.34 9.88
CA LYS A 339 -4.56 18.59 9.49
C LYS A 339 -4.29 17.34 8.65
N CYS A 340 -3.14 17.26 7.98
CA CYS A 340 -2.85 16.22 7.02
C CYS A 340 -2.42 14.92 7.70
N VAL A 341 -3.16 13.84 7.48
CA VAL A 341 -2.90 12.55 8.11
C VAL A 341 -2.05 11.66 7.19
N TYR A 342 -1.12 10.94 7.80
CA TYR A 342 -0.37 9.86 7.17
C TYR A 342 -0.32 8.63 8.07
N ARG A 343 -0.14 7.46 7.44
CA ARG A 343 -0.35 6.14 8.02
C ARG A 343 0.86 5.23 7.81
N GLY A 344 0.86 4.07 8.45
CA GLY A 344 1.77 2.96 8.15
C GLY A 344 3.03 2.88 8.98
N GLY A 345 3.54 3.98 9.51
CA GLY A 345 4.88 4.04 10.11
C GLY A 345 5.97 4.11 9.04
N ALA A 346 7.24 4.12 9.44
CA ALA A 346 8.37 4.17 8.52
C ALA A 346 9.60 3.44 9.08
N PHE A 347 10.60 3.27 8.23
CA PHE A 347 11.87 2.59 8.57
C PHE A 347 12.63 3.22 9.75
N ASP A 348 12.35 4.47 10.07
CA ASP A 348 12.92 5.24 11.20
C ASP A 348 12.02 5.27 12.44
N SER A 349 10.91 4.55 12.42
CA SER A 349 9.92 4.48 13.48
C SER A 349 10.01 3.16 14.25
N TYR A 350 9.68 3.17 15.56
CA TYR A 350 9.47 1.96 16.33
C TYR A 350 8.08 1.39 16.08
N SER A 351 7.99 0.13 15.71
CA SER A 351 6.76 -0.57 15.30
C SER A 351 5.64 -0.52 16.35
N ARG A 352 5.98 -0.66 17.65
CA ARG A 352 5.01 -0.57 18.75
C ARG A 352 4.45 0.84 18.96
N ASN A 353 5.25 1.86 18.69
CA ASN A 353 4.82 3.26 18.86
C ASN A 353 4.06 3.76 17.63
N ARG A 354 4.28 3.12 16.49
CA ARG A 354 3.76 3.50 15.18
C ARG A 354 3.35 2.26 14.37
N PRO A 355 2.45 1.41 14.90
CA PRO A 355 1.98 0.26 14.13
C PRO A 355 1.27 0.71 12.84
N VAL A 356 1.00 -0.22 11.93
CA VAL A 356 0.42 0.11 10.62
C VAL A 356 -0.94 0.81 10.70
N SER A 357 -1.72 0.57 11.76
CA SER A 357 -2.97 1.27 12.02
C SER A 357 -2.80 2.70 12.53
N PHE A 358 -1.59 3.07 12.98
CA PHE A 358 -1.34 4.34 13.61
C PHE A 358 -1.57 5.52 12.66
N ARG A 359 -2.19 6.57 13.19
CA ARG A 359 -2.40 7.86 12.52
C ARG A 359 -1.47 8.89 13.11
N TYR A 360 -0.76 9.58 12.25
CA TYR A 360 -0.02 10.77 12.65
C TYR A 360 -0.39 11.92 11.73
N TYR A 361 -0.06 13.14 12.09
CA TYR A 361 -0.45 14.32 11.34
C TYR A 361 0.70 15.31 11.23
N LEU A 362 0.70 16.04 10.13
CA LEU A 362 1.66 17.09 9.80
C LEU A 362 0.97 18.25 9.07
N PRO A 363 1.61 19.42 9.01
CA PRO A 363 1.17 20.52 8.16
C PRO A 363 1.13 20.10 6.67
N ASN A 364 0.27 20.76 5.91
CA ASN A 364 0.09 20.49 4.47
C ASN A 364 1.34 20.73 3.61
N ASN A 365 2.27 21.58 4.07
CA ASN A 365 3.52 21.91 3.39
C ASN A 365 4.71 21.03 3.80
N HIS A 366 4.48 19.98 4.59
CA HIS A 366 5.54 19.10 5.07
C HIS A 366 6.08 18.20 3.97
N LEU A 367 7.41 18.16 3.85
CA LEU A 367 8.17 17.35 2.90
C LEU A 367 9.24 16.57 3.65
N TYR A 368 9.25 15.26 3.55
CA TYR A 368 10.22 14.44 4.26
C TYR A 368 10.64 13.18 3.49
N TYR A 369 11.84 12.66 3.78
CA TYR A 369 12.39 11.48 3.12
C TYR A 369 11.65 10.18 3.49
N SER A 370 10.96 10.14 4.61
CA SER A 370 10.22 8.97 5.08
C SER A 370 8.71 9.11 4.93
N VAL A 371 8.23 10.06 4.10
CA VAL A 371 6.81 10.24 3.81
C VAL A 371 6.58 10.18 2.31
N GLY A 372 5.82 9.19 1.88
CA GLY A 372 5.37 8.94 0.53
C GLY A 372 3.85 8.80 0.47
N PHE A 373 3.35 7.94 -0.42
CA PHE A 373 1.93 7.69 -0.58
C PHE A 373 1.68 6.37 -1.32
N ARG A 374 0.42 5.95 -1.38
CA ARG A 374 -0.06 4.82 -2.16
C ARG A 374 -1.34 5.20 -2.88
N VAL A 375 -1.55 4.66 -4.09
CA VAL A 375 -2.70 4.94 -4.93
C VAL A 375 -3.78 3.89 -4.72
N ALA A 376 -5.04 4.34 -4.61
CA ALA A 376 -6.22 3.50 -4.69
C ALA A 376 -6.97 3.76 -6.01
N ILE A 377 -7.66 2.71 -6.51
CA ILE A 377 -8.52 2.77 -7.71
C ILE A 377 -9.91 2.23 -7.33
N TYR A 378 -10.95 2.98 -7.64
CA TYR A 378 -12.33 2.64 -7.32
C TYR A 378 -13.35 3.15 -8.33
#